data_acd36da606a1ae39964f91b70ae4b92d
#
_entry.id   acd36da606a1ae39964f91b70ae4b92d
#
_cell.length_a   1.000
_cell.length_b   1.000
_cell.length_c   1.000
_cell.angle_alpha   90.00
_cell.angle_beta   90.00
_cell.angle_gamma   90.00
#
_symmetry.space_group_name_H-M   'P 1'
#
loop_
_entity.id
_entity.type
_entity.pdbx_description
1 polymer ?
#
loop_
_entity_poly.entity_id
_entity_poly.type
_entity_poly.pdbx_seq_one_letter_code
_entity_poly.pdbx_strand_id
1 'polypeptide(L)'
;MTISRNDLIQGVNEDNGLVELLAELLMIPSDNPPGDTTAIAAFISDYLKGHGVEAEVIVTKPGIANIVATIGEGDAHLVLNGHLDTFPAKVGEEWTVPPYSGLVKDGRIYGRGAGDMKGGLAALLYCFAKISQTNFKGRLTFTGTSDEETGGEWGALWLLNKDDRLHGDAVLNGEPSGLTVRIGEKSRVSIILEAEGKAAHGSFAGYVGVNAIMKMVRILPLVESLQGTPAVFTDETRALTEVVMKGYRKQYGHESETMANVLKEVTVNIGTIEGGSEDNIIPAYCKVTVDTRLPLGITPAEITEMMKVKIHEVDPSIKVSWKRPPQIVTESTYSGTGER
;
A
#
# COMPACT_ATOMS: atom_id res chain seq x y z
N MET A 1 17.50 28.38 -9.69
CA MET A 1 16.59 28.56 -10.83
C MET A 1 15.29 27.87 -10.48
N THR A 2 14.21 28.62 -10.35
CA THR A 2 12.89 28.05 -10.06
C THR A 2 12.29 27.63 -11.41
N ILE A 3 12.25 26.33 -11.69
CA ILE A 3 11.60 25.80 -12.89
C ILE A 3 10.09 26.00 -12.70
N SER A 4 9.42 26.68 -13.61
CA SER A 4 7.96 26.87 -13.50
C SER A 4 7.21 25.59 -13.86
N ARG A 5 5.99 25.43 -13.32
CA ARG A 5 5.11 24.29 -13.67
C ARG A 5 4.85 24.20 -15.18
N ASN A 6 4.79 25.34 -15.85
CA ASN A 6 4.56 25.37 -17.31
C ASN A 6 5.78 24.87 -18.10
N ASP A 7 7.01 25.12 -17.59
CA ASP A 7 8.23 24.61 -18.24
C ASP A 7 8.32 23.08 -18.13
N LEU A 8 7.85 22.49 -17.01
CA LEU A 8 7.77 21.04 -16.82
C LEU A 8 6.70 20.40 -17.75
N ILE A 9 5.57 21.07 -17.96
CA ILE A 9 4.47 20.58 -18.80
C ILE A 9 4.81 20.70 -20.29
N GLN A 10 5.51 21.76 -20.73
CA GLN A 10 5.95 21.90 -22.11
C GLN A 10 6.95 20.81 -22.51
N GLY A 11 7.90 20.47 -21.66
CA GLY A 11 8.86 19.39 -21.94
C GLY A 11 8.24 18.01 -22.10
N VAL A 12 7.11 17.75 -21.43
CA VAL A 12 6.37 16.48 -21.52
C VAL A 12 5.52 16.39 -22.79
N ASN A 13 5.03 17.54 -23.32
CA ASN A 13 4.20 17.56 -24.53
C ASN A 13 4.99 17.39 -25.84
N GLU A 14 6.30 17.60 -25.83
CA GLU A 14 7.16 17.46 -27.01
C GLU A 14 7.84 16.07 -27.11
N ASP A 15 7.88 15.31 -26.01
CA ASP A 15 8.49 13.97 -25.95
C ASP A 15 7.42 12.92 -25.62
N ASN A 16 6.95 12.21 -26.66
CA ASN A 16 5.98 11.12 -26.52
C ASN A 16 6.56 9.87 -25.81
N GLY A 17 7.87 9.81 -25.57
CA GLY A 17 8.54 8.64 -25.04
C GLY A 17 8.03 8.16 -23.67
N LEU A 18 7.56 9.07 -22.82
CA LEU A 18 6.92 8.68 -21.56
C LEU A 18 5.59 7.96 -21.77
N VAL A 19 4.77 8.44 -22.71
CA VAL A 19 3.46 7.85 -23.03
C VAL A 19 3.65 6.50 -23.70
N GLU A 20 4.62 6.38 -24.60
CA GLU A 20 4.98 5.12 -25.25
C GLU A 20 5.49 4.10 -24.25
N LEU A 21 6.41 4.48 -23.36
CA LEU A 21 6.90 3.62 -22.28
C LEU A 21 5.77 3.11 -21.38
N LEU A 22 4.85 3.99 -20.98
CA LEU A 22 3.69 3.58 -20.18
C LEU A 22 2.79 2.62 -20.95
N ALA A 23 2.52 2.88 -22.25
CA ALA A 23 1.71 2.00 -23.08
C ALA A 23 2.33 0.58 -23.15
N GLU A 24 3.64 0.49 -23.35
CA GLU A 24 4.36 -0.79 -23.38
C GLU A 24 4.30 -1.52 -22.02
N LEU A 25 4.50 -0.81 -20.89
CA LEU A 25 4.36 -1.39 -19.56
C LEU A 25 2.94 -1.89 -19.29
N LEU A 26 1.91 -1.20 -19.79
CA LEU A 26 0.51 -1.63 -19.62
C LEU A 26 0.17 -2.88 -20.45
N MET A 27 0.88 -3.11 -21.56
CA MET A 27 0.70 -4.31 -22.38
C MET A 27 1.33 -5.57 -21.76
N ILE A 28 2.11 -5.44 -20.69
CA ILE A 28 2.73 -6.56 -19.99
C ILE A 28 1.86 -6.88 -18.76
N PRO A 29 1.09 -7.99 -18.74
CA PRO A 29 0.38 -8.41 -17.54
C PRO A 29 1.35 -8.70 -16.39
N SER A 30 1.02 -8.24 -15.20
CA SER A 30 1.77 -8.48 -13.96
C SER A 30 0.85 -8.63 -12.77
N ASP A 31 -0.22 -9.42 -12.97
CA ASP A 31 -1.30 -9.58 -11.99
C ASP A 31 -0.81 -10.25 -10.70
N ASN A 32 -1.23 -9.70 -9.57
CA ASN A 32 -0.95 -10.26 -8.26
C ASN A 32 -2.23 -10.28 -7.39
N PRO A 33 -2.75 -11.46 -7.02
CA PRO A 33 -2.29 -12.80 -7.35
C PRO A 33 -2.52 -13.18 -8.83
N PRO A 34 -1.76 -14.17 -9.41
CA PRO A 34 -0.82 -15.08 -8.74
C PRO A 34 0.57 -14.49 -8.49
N GLY A 35 0.92 -13.35 -9.07
CA GLY A 35 2.19 -12.66 -8.89
C GLY A 35 3.28 -13.20 -9.82
N ASP A 36 3.26 -12.78 -11.10
CA ASP A 36 4.37 -12.98 -12.02
C ASP A 36 4.82 -11.62 -12.58
N THR A 37 5.98 -11.17 -12.12
CA THR A 37 6.60 -9.90 -12.50
C THR A 37 7.87 -10.09 -13.32
N THR A 38 8.15 -11.30 -13.77
CA THR A 38 9.39 -11.62 -14.52
C THR A 38 9.45 -10.90 -15.85
N ALA A 39 8.34 -10.84 -16.58
CA ALA A 39 8.30 -10.21 -17.89
C ALA A 39 8.48 -8.68 -17.80
N ILE A 40 7.81 -8.02 -16.84
CA ILE A 40 7.93 -6.57 -16.67
C ILE A 40 9.30 -6.16 -16.14
N ALA A 41 9.90 -6.95 -15.23
CA ALA A 41 11.27 -6.71 -14.75
C ALA A 41 12.30 -6.86 -15.89
N ALA A 42 12.16 -7.87 -16.76
CA ALA A 42 13.01 -8.06 -17.93
C ALA A 42 12.86 -6.88 -18.91
N PHE A 43 11.63 -6.44 -19.20
CA PHE A 43 11.38 -5.29 -20.06
C PHE A 43 12.07 -4.02 -19.53
N ILE A 44 11.96 -3.74 -18.23
CA ILE A 44 12.61 -2.57 -17.61
C ILE A 44 14.14 -2.68 -17.68
N SER A 45 14.68 -3.88 -17.48
CA SER A 45 16.11 -4.13 -17.63
C SER A 45 16.60 -3.82 -19.04
N ASP A 46 15.88 -4.30 -20.06
CA ASP A 46 16.21 -4.03 -21.46
C ASP A 46 16.07 -2.53 -21.81
N TYR A 47 15.02 -1.87 -21.29
CA TYR A 47 14.84 -0.43 -21.46
C TYR A 47 16.02 0.36 -20.88
N LEU A 48 16.44 0.06 -19.65
CA LEU A 48 17.60 0.70 -19.02
C LEU A 48 18.90 0.42 -19.75
N LYS A 49 19.10 -0.80 -20.21
CA LYS A 49 20.26 -1.20 -21.01
C LYS A 49 20.33 -0.41 -22.33
N GLY A 50 19.19 -0.16 -22.97
CA GLY A 50 19.09 0.72 -24.14
C GLY A 50 19.56 2.16 -23.88
N HIS A 51 19.53 2.59 -22.61
CA HIS A 51 20.03 3.88 -22.16
C HIS A 51 21.45 3.80 -21.54
N GLY A 52 22.16 2.66 -21.69
CA GLY A 52 23.52 2.46 -21.17
C GLY A 52 23.59 2.26 -19.65
N VAL A 53 22.49 1.86 -19.01
CA VAL A 53 22.41 1.59 -17.58
C VAL A 53 22.25 0.10 -17.34
N GLU A 54 23.14 -0.48 -16.55
CA GLU A 54 22.99 -1.86 -16.08
C GLU A 54 22.02 -1.92 -14.90
N ALA A 55 21.08 -2.85 -14.96
CA ALA A 55 20.10 -3.11 -13.91
C ALA A 55 20.16 -4.57 -13.48
N GLU A 56 19.99 -4.80 -12.19
CA GLU A 56 19.96 -6.14 -11.60
C GLU A 56 18.51 -6.59 -11.41
N VAL A 57 18.15 -7.74 -12.00
CA VAL A 57 16.89 -8.42 -11.76
C VAL A 57 17.08 -9.42 -10.61
N ILE A 58 16.36 -9.20 -9.51
CA ILE A 58 16.48 -9.99 -8.27
C ILE A 58 15.20 -10.82 -8.09
N VAL A 59 15.31 -12.12 -8.32
CA VAL A 59 14.20 -13.07 -8.12
C VAL A 59 14.19 -13.53 -6.66
N THR A 60 13.23 -13.06 -5.89
CA THR A 60 13.09 -13.37 -4.46
C THR A 60 12.26 -14.62 -4.19
N LYS A 61 11.38 -14.97 -5.14
CA LYS A 61 10.54 -16.16 -5.14
C LYS A 61 10.18 -16.51 -6.60
N PRO A 62 9.88 -17.76 -6.95
CA PRO A 62 9.42 -18.09 -8.30
C PRO A 62 8.27 -17.18 -8.76
N GLY A 63 8.46 -16.50 -9.90
CA GLY A 63 7.55 -15.50 -10.46
C GLY A 63 7.72 -14.09 -9.88
N ILE A 64 8.29 -13.90 -8.72
CA ILE A 64 8.48 -12.58 -8.08
C ILE A 64 9.87 -12.04 -8.40
N ALA A 65 9.95 -11.19 -9.39
CA ALA A 65 11.18 -10.54 -9.85
C ALA A 65 11.12 -9.03 -9.56
N ASN A 66 12.10 -8.56 -8.80
CA ASN A 66 12.32 -7.14 -8.54
C ASN A 66 13.44 -6.63 -9.45
N ILE A 67 13.58 -5.32 -9.59
CA ILE A 67 14.66 -4.72 -10.37
C ILE A 67 15.28 -3.55 -9.63
N VAL A 68 16.61 -3.46 -9.64
CA VAL A 68 17.38 -2.38 -9.00
C VAL A 68 18.46 -1.89 -9.96
N ALA A 69 18.56 -0.59 -10.14
CA ALA A 69 19.62 0.07 -10.88
C ALA A 69 20.12 1.31 -10.13
N THR A 70 21.42 1.54 -10.12
CA THR A 70 22.01 2.70 -9.46
C THR A 70 22.95 3.43 -10.41
N ILE A 71 22.86 4.75 -10.43
CA ILE A 71 23.73 5.64 -11.23
C ILE A 71 24.29 6.76 -10.36
N GLY A 72 25.39 7.34 -10.82
CA GLY A 72 26.07 8.43 -10.14
C GLY A 72 26.86 8.01 -8.91
N GLU A 73 27.60 8.97 -8.36
CA GLU A 73 28.46 8.79 -7.19
C GLU A 73 28.35 10.01 -6.27
N GLY A 74 28.44 9.80 -4.96
CA GLY A 74 28.39 10.88 -3.96
C GLY A 74 27.63 10.45 -2.70
N ASP A 75 27.64 11.35 -1.72
CA ASP A 75 27.02 11.09 -0.41
C ASP A 75 25.49 11.22 -0.47
N ALA A 76 25.00 12.24 -1.19
CA ALA A 76 23.54 12.41 -1.35
C ALA A 76 22.94 11.27 -2.18
N HIS A 77 21.93 10.59 -1.64
CA HIS A 77 21.31 9.42 -2.26
C HIS A 77 19.79 9.51 -2.28
N LEU A 78 19.21 9.55 -3.48
CA LEU A 78 17.76 9.48 -3.69
C LEU A 78 17.39 8.10 -4.25
N VAL A 79 16.37 7.49 -3.69
CA VAL A 79 15.76 6.25 -4.20
C VAL A 79 14.44 6.57 -4.86
N LEU A 80 14.26 6.11 -6.10
CA LEU A 80 13.00 6.14 -6.83
C LEU A 80 12.34 4.76 -6.73
N ASN A 81 11.15 4.67 -6.20
CA ASN A 81 10.44 3.40 -6.01
C ASN A 81 9.09 3.37 -6.70
N GLY A 82 8.79 2.24 -7.35
CA GLY A 82 7.46 1.92 -7.85
C GLY A 82 7.24 0.42 -7.89
N HIS A 83 5.98 -0.03 -7.68
CA HIS A 83 5.70 -1.46 -7.79
C HIS A 83 5.38 -1.90 -9.21
N LEU A 84 5.72 -3.17 -9.50
CA LEU A 84 5.61 -3.81 -10.81
C LEU A 84 4.29 -4.55 -11.01
N ASP A 85 3.75 -5.07 -9.92
CA ASP A 85 2.52 -5.86 -9.92
C ASP A 85 1.26 -4.99 -9.98
N THR A 86 0.15 -5.60 -10.32
CA THR A 86 -1.15 -4.93 -10.41
C THR A 86 -2.24 -5.87 -9.90
N PHE A 87 -3.35 -5.32 -9.43
CA PHE A 87 -4.54 -6.13 -9.19
C PHE A 87 -4.98 -6.84 -10.47
N PRO A 88 -5.42 -8.12 -10.41
CA PRO A 88 -5.92 -8.85 -11.57
C PRO A 88 -7.11 -8.14 -12.23
N ALA A 89 -7.14 -8.14 -13.55
CA ALA A 89 -8.36 -7.80 -14.30
C ALA A 89 -9.32 -8.98 -14.23
N LYS A 90 -10.33 -8.92 -13.37
CA LYS A 90 -11.25 -10.04 -13.13
C LYS A 90 -12.19 -10.27 -14.32
N VAL A 91 -12.52 -11.53 -14.57
CA VAL A 91 -13.59 -11.92 -15.49
C VAL A 91 -14.91 -11.36 -14.95
N GLY A 92 -15.64 -10.61 -15.79
CA GLY A 92 -16.92 -9.98 -15.41
C GLY A 92 -16.79 -8.51 -14.96
N GLU A 93 -15.59 -7.95 -14.87
CA GLU A 93 -15.42 -6.49 -14.79
C GLU A 93 -15.80 -5.87 -16.16
N GLU A 94 -16.58 -4.78 -16.12
CA GLU A 94 -16.93 -4.04 -17.34
C GLU A 94 -15.75 -3.19 -17.80
N TRP A 95 -14.96 -3.72 -18.73
CA TRP A 95 -13.89 -2.99 -19.39
C TRP A 95 -14.40 -2.44 -20.73
N THR A 96 -14.28 -1.14 -20.95
CA THR A 96 -14.61 -0.51 -22.25
C THR A 96 -13.55 -0.76 -23.32
N VAL A 97 -12.35 -1.16 -22.90
CA VAL A 97 -11.21 -1.56 -23.75
C VAL A 97 -10.51 -2.75 -23.10
N PRO A 98 -9.75 -3.59 -23.83
CA PRO A 98 -9.01 -4.68 -23.21
C PRO A 98 -8.05 -4.17 -22.12
N PRO A 99 -8.01 -4.81 -20.94
CA PRO A 99 -7.28 -4.33 -19.77
C PRO A 99 -5.76 -4.18 -19.96
N TYR A 100 -5.19 -4.92 -20.90
CA TYR A 100 -3.75 -4.87 -21.22
C TYR A 100 -3.50 -4.31 -22.63
N SER A 101 -4.33 -3.37 -23.07
CA SER A 101 -4.18 -2.79 -24.41
C SER A 101 -3.17 -1.66 -24.51
N GLY A 102 -2.87 -0.96 -23.41
CA GLY A 102 -2.06 0.26 -23.44
C GLY A 102 -2.63 1.34 -24.37
N LEU A 103 -3.96 1.33 -24.62
CA LEU A 103 -4.60 2.21 -25.60
C LEU A 103 -4.45 3.67 -25.21
N VAL A 104 -3.87 4.47 -26.09
CA VAL A 104 -3.83 5.93 -25.99
C VAL A 104 -4.93 6.51 -26.87
N LYS A 105 -5.91 7.18 -26.28
CA LYS A 105 -7.03 7.77 -27.00
C LYS A 105 -7.59 8.98 -26.26
N ASP A 106 -7.93 10.03 -27.00
CA ASP A 106 -8.60 11.25 -26.48
C ASP A 106 -7.86 11.88 -25.28
N GLY A 107 -6.51 11.92 -25.33
CA GLY A 107 -5.66 12.47 -24.27
C GLY A 107 -5.60 11.63 -23.00
N ARG A 108 -6.00 10.36 -23.06
CA ARG A 108 -5.98 9.40 -21.96
C ARG A 108 -5.28 8.12 -22.39
N ILE A 109 -4.71 7.43 -21.38
CA ILE A 109 -4.19 6.08 -21.56
C ILE A 109 -5.01 5.09 -20.74
N TYR A 110 -5.31 3.94 -21.34
CA TYR A 110 -6.19 2.93 -20.77
C TYR A 110 -5.43 1.62 -20.54
N GLY A 111 -5.55 1.06 -19.35
CA GLY A 111 -5.00 -0.24 -19.03
C GLY A 111 -5.02 -0.53 -17.53
N ARG A 112 -4.98 -1.82 -17.15
CA ARG A 112 -4.80 -2.24 -15.76
C ARG A 112 -3.44 -1.75 -15.29
N GLY A 113 -3.42 -1.06 -14.11
CA GLY A 113 -2.21 -0.47 -13.56
C GLY A 113 -1.89 0.94 -14.08
N ALA A 114 -2.71 1.54 -14.98
CA ALA A 114 -2.44 2.90 -15.48
C ALA A 114 -2.42 3.95 -14.34
N GLY A 115 -3.31 3.81 -13.36
CA GLY A 115 -3.31 4.64 -12.14
C GLY A 115 -2.43 4.05 -11.04
N ASP A 116 -2.53 2.77 -10.77
CA ASP A 116 -1.91 2.04 -9.66
C ASP A 116 -1.09 0.85 -10.19
N MET A 117 0.31 0.95 -10.24
CA MET A 117 0.96 2.26 -10.29
C MET A 117 1.91 2.40 -11.48
N LYS A 118 1.67 1.65 -12.59
CA LYS A 118 2.56 1.69 -13.77
C LYS A 118 2.73 3.09 -14.37
N GLY A 119 1.73 3.99 -14.17
CA GLY A 119 1.86 5.39 -14.55
C GLY A 119 2.99 6.10 -13.79
N GLY A 120 3.01 5.97 -12.48
CA GLY A 120 4.09 6.51 -11.66
C GLY A 120 5.41 5.80 -11.88
N LEU A 121 5.39 4.47 -12.01
CA LEU A 121 6.56 3.67 -12.35
C LEU A 121 7.21 4.13 -13.68
N ALA A 122 6.40 4.32 -14.74
CA ALA A 122 6.88 4.83 -16.02
C ALA A 122 7.51 6.21 -15.90
N ALA A 123 6.88 7.12 -15.14
CA ALA A 123 7.41 8.45 -14.92
C ALA A 123 8.77 8.42 -14.21
N LEU A 124 8.90 7.60 -13.15
CA LEU A 124 10.17 7.45 -12.42
C LEU A 124 11.24 6.80 -13.29
N LEU A 125 10.91 5.74 -14.02
CA LEU A 125 11.84 5.04 -14.93
C LEU A 125 12.32 5.96 -16.05
N TYR A 126 11.40 6.70 -16.67
CA TYR A 126 11.72 7.65 -17.72
C TYR A 126 12.65 8.77 -17.22
N CYS A 127 12.33 9.38 -16.07
CA CYS A 127 13.19 10.38 -15.45
C CYS A 127 14.57 9.81 -15.11
N PHE A 128 14.64 8.61 -14.55
CA PHE A 128 15.89 7.94 -14.22
C PHE A 128 16.76 7.73 -15.46
N ALA A 129 16.17 7.22 -16.56
CA ALA A 129 16.88 7.01 -17.82
C ALA A 129 17.34 8.34 -18.44
N LYS A 130 16.56 9.43 -18.34
CA LYS A 130 16.99 10.76 -18.82
C LYS A 130 18.12 11.33 -17.93
N ILE A 131 18.06 11.20 -16.63
CA ILE A 131 19.08 11.66 -15.70
C ILE A 131 20.40 10.90 -15.93
N SER A 132 20.35 9.60 -16.26
CA SER A 132 21.57 8.82 -16.52
C SER A 132 22.42 9.35 -17.68
N GLN A 133 21.82 10.12 -18.58
CA GLN A 133 22.48 10.78 -19.70
C GLN A 133 23.07 12.16 -19.35
N THR A 134 22.95 12.59 -18.10
CA THR A 134 23.41 13.90 -17.63
C THR A 134 24.57 13.78 -16.66
N ASN A 135 25.30 14.88 -16.48
CA ASN A 135 26.31 14.94 -15.43
C ASN A 135 25.68 15.56 -14.18
N PHE A 136 25.21 14.70 -13.24
CA PHE A 136 24.66 15.13 -11.96
C PHE A 136 25.59 14.72 -10.80
N LYS A 137 25.39 15.33 -9.64
CA LYS A 137 26.11 15.00 -8.40
C LYS A 137 25.18 14.24 -7.46
N GLY A 138 25.70 13.18 -6.85
CA GLY A 138 24.95 12.32 -5.95
C GLY A 138 24.66 10.98 -6.57
N ARG A 139 24.02 10.10 -5.82
CA ARG A 139 23.63 8.75 -6.20
C ARG A 139 22.12 8.68 -6.37
N LEU A 140 21.68 8.07 -7.45
CA LEU A 140 20.27 7.84 -7.74
C LEU A 140 20.05 6.32 -7.95
N THR A 141 19.14 5.76 -7.19
CA THR A 141 18.73 4.36 -7.34
C THR A 141 17.27 4.31 -7.82
N PHE A 142 17.03 3.56 -8.89
CA PHE A 142 15.69 3.16 -9.32
C PHE A 142 15.42 1.75 -8.82
N THR A 143 14.24 1.51 -8.28
CA THR A 143 13.78 0.19 -7.88
C THR A 143 12.33 -0.04 -8.34
N GLY A 144 12.15 -1.14 -9.07
CA GLY A 144 10.84 -1.71 -9.37
C GLY A 144 10.59 -2.88 -8.42
N THR A 145 9.69 -2.71 -7.47
CA THR A 145 9.40 -3.71 -6.44
C THR A 145 8.17 -4.53 -6.81
N SER A 146 8.16 -5.80 -6.44
CA SER A 146 7.04 -6.71 -6.66
C SER A 146 6.27 -6.95 -5.37
N ASP A 147 5.11 -7.64 -5.49
CA ASP A 147 4.33 -8.14 -4.35
C ASP A 147 3.68 -7.03 -3.51
N GLU A 148 3.57 -5.80 -4.00
CA GLU A 148 2.95 -4.70 -3.25
C GLU A 148 1.48 -4.99 -2.99
N GLU A 149 0.71 -5.39 -4.00
CA GLU A 149 -0.73 -5.66 -3.97
C GLU A 149 -1.12 -6.80 -3.02
N THR A 150 -0.13 -7.61 -2.61
CA THR A 150 -0.32 -8.69 -1.63
C THR A 150 0.48 -8.50 -0.35
N GLY A 151 1.17 -7.34 -0.20
CA GLY A 151 1.77 -6.89 1.06
C GLY A 151 3.28 -6.75 1.07
N GLY A 152 3.98 -6.88 -0.08
CA GLY A 152 5.38 -6.49 -0.27
C GLY A 152 6.43 -7.35 0.42
N GLU A 153 6.07 -8.54 0.94
CA GLU A 153 7.00 -9.41 1.67
C GLU A 153 8.21 -9.81 0.83
N TRP A 154 7.96 -10.12 -0.45
CA TRP A 154 8.98 -10.58 -1.41
C TRP A 154 9.48 -9.45 -2.34
N GLY A 155 8.96 -8.26 -2.16
CA GLY A 155 9.32 -7.03 -2.87
C GLY A 155 10.11 -6.07 -1.99
N ALA A 156 9.49 -4.93 -1.70
CA ALA A 156 10.13 -3.84 -0.97
C ALA A 156 10.69 -4.26 0.39
N LEU A 157 9.96 -5.07 1.17
CA LEU A 157 10.42 -5.50 2.49
C LEU A 157 11.65 -6.41 2.39
N TRP A 158 11.66 -7.35 1.44
CA TRP A 158 12.81 -8.21 1.23
C TRP A 158 14.06 -7.40 0.82
N LEU A 159 13.88 -6.48 -0.14
CA LEU A 159 14.97 -5.66 -0.65
C LEU A 159 15.53 -4.73 0.44
N LEU A 160 14.69 -4.05 1.21
CA LEU A 160 15.13 -3.20 2.32
C LEU A 160 15.97 -3.96 3.36
N ASN A 161 15.74 -5.26 3.54
CA ASN A 161 16.52 -6.09 4.47
C ASN A 161 17.78 -6.69 3.87
N LYS A 162 17.98 -6.63 2.56
CA LYS A 162 19.03 -7.37 1.86
C LYS A 162 19.89 -6.55 0.91
N ASP A 163 19.47 -5.34 0.59
CA ASP A 163 20.13 -4.51 -0.43
C ASP A 163 20.30 -3.07 0.07
N ASP A 164 21.52 -2.71 0.41
CA ASP A 164 21.87 -1.39 0.95
C ASP A 164 21.63 -0.26 -0.06
N ARG A 165 21.45 -0.57 -1.35
CA ARG A 165 21.13 0.42 -2.38
C ARG A 165 19.74 1.06 -2.18
N LEU A 166 18.87 0.45 -1.35
CA LEU A 166 17.56 1.00 -1.03
C LEU A 166 17.56 1.93 0.18
N HIS A 167 18.69 2.03 0.89
CA HIS A 167 18.85 2.92 2.04
C HIS A 167 19.41 4.29 1.58
N GLY A 168 18.51 5.14 1.04
CA GLY A 168 18.84 6.50 0.63
C GLY A 168 18.51 7.55 1.71
N ASP A 169 18.99 8.79 1.49
CA ASP A 169 18.61 9.95 2.32
C ASP A 169 17.12 10.29 2.15
N ALA A 170 16.55 9.97 0.99
CA ALA A 170 15.14 10.14 0.68
C ALA A 170 14.65 9.08 -0.31
N VAL A 171 13.34 8.81 -0.26
CA VAL A 171 12.64 7.95 -1.22
C VAL A 171 11.54 8.77 -1.90
N LEU A 172 11.51 8.73 -3.24
CA LEU A 172 10.39 9.21 -4.02
C LEU A 172 9.61 8.01 -4.55
N ASN A 173 8.40 7.81 -4.04
CA ASN A 173 7.49 6.77 -4.49
C ASN A 173 6.53 7.32 -5.56
N GLY A 174 6.29 6.54 -6.61
CA GLY A 174 5.41 6.90 -7.73
C GLY A 174 3.94 6.56 -7.53
N GLU A 175 3.50 6.22 -6.32
CA GLU A 175 2.10 5.93 -6.00
C GLU A 175 1.15 7.09 -6.35
N PRO A 176 -0.10 6.79 -6.77
CA PRO A 176 -1.07 7.81 -7.12
C PRO A 176 -1.43 8.68 -5.91
N SER A 177 -1.17 9.97 -6.03
CA SER A 177 -1.34 10.92 -4.93
C SER A 177 -2.33 12.05 -5.22
N GLY A 178 -3.01 12.00 -6.37
CA GLY A 178 -3.91 13.08 -6.82
C GLY A 178 -3.17 14.40 -7.09
N LEU A 179 -1.94 14.33 -7.60
CA LEU A 179 -1.05 15.46 -7.89
C LEU A 179 -0.67 16.28 -6.65
N THR A 180 -0.67 15.66 -5.50
CA THR A 180 -0.19 16.22 -4.24
C THR A 180 1.00 15.43 -3.73
N VAL A 181 1.94 16.10 -3.04
CA VAL A 181 3.03 15.39 -2.36
C VAL A 181 2.46 14.78 -1.09
N ARG A 182 2.45 13.44 -1.01
CA ARG A 182 2.12 12.70 0.21
C ARG A 182 3.41 12.38 0.94
N ILE A 183 3.44 12.69 2.22
CA ILE A 183 4.61 12.51 3.09
C ILE A 183 4.39 11.48 4.19
N GLY A 184 3.21 10.84 4.20
CA GLY A 184 2.86 9.79 5.12
C GLY A 184 1.44 9.30 4.88
N GLU A 185 1.16 8.11 5.35
CA GLU A 185 -0.14 7.45 5.28
C GLU A 185 -0.50 6.84 6.63
N LYS A 186 -1.80 6.56 6.82
CA LYS A 186 -2.24 5.75 7.96
C LYS A 186 -1.72 4.33 7.77
N SER A 187 -1.12 3.78 8.81
CA SER A 187 -0.74 2.38 8.75
C SER A 187 -1.95 1.46 8.81
N ARG A 188 -1.80 0.25 8.32
CA ARG A 188 -2.83 -0.77 8.26
C ARG A 188 -2.46 -1.96 9.11
N VAL A 189 -3.43 -2.41 9.90
CA VAL A 189 -3.34 -3.69 10.59
C VAL A 189 -4.61 -4.51 10.32
N SER A 190 -4.44 -5.74 9.86
CA SER A 190 -5.54 -6.68 9.66
C SER A 190 -5.51 -7.72 10.77
N ILE A 191 -6.56 -7.70 11.62
CA ILE A 191 -6.66 -8.53 12.81
C ILE A 191 -7.67 -9.65 12.57
N ILE A 192 -7.34 -10.86 13.02
CA ILE A 192 -8.22 -12.03 13.02
C ILE A 192 -8.70 -12.25 14.44
N LEU A 193 -10.01 -12.38 14.60
CA LEU A 193 -10.67 -12.81 15.83
C LEU A 193 -11.26 -14.19 15.59
N GLU A 194 -11.00 -15.14 16.49
CA GLU A 194 -11.52 -16.49 16.39
C GLU A 194 -12.19 -16.91 17.70
N ALA A 195 -13.42 -17.37 17.55
CA ALA A 195 -14.22 -17.93 18.63
C ALA A 195 -14.40 -19.44 18.46
N GLU A 196 -14.02 -20.21 19.44
CA GLU A 196 -14.34 -21.62 19.54
C GLU A 196 -15.58 -21.81 20.43
N GLY A 197 -16.45 -22.69 19.98
CA GLY A 197 -17.67 -23.08 20.66
C GLY A 197 -17.76 -24.60 20.81
N LYS A 198 -18.96 -25.11 21.00
CA LYS A 198 -19.27 -26.55 21.07
C LYS A 198 -20.54 -26.82 20.27
N ALA A 199 -20.42 -27.64 19.22
CA ALA A 199 -21.56 -28.02 18.40
C ALA A 199 -22.58 -28.85 19.20
N ALA A 200 -23.85 -28.61 18.90
CA ALA A 200 -24.98 -29.43 19.34
C ALA A 200 -26.15 -29.22 18.39
N HIS A 201 -27.18 -30.02 18.50
CA HIS A 201 -28.40 -29.80 17.73
C HIS A 201 -29.11 -28.53 18.17
N GLY A 202 -29.59 -27.71 17.24
CA GLY A 202 -30.16 -26.36 17.50
C GLY A 202 -31.33 -26.35 18.47
N SER A 203 -32.11 -27.46 18.55
CA SER A 203 -33.21 -27.61 19.52
C SER A 203 -32.74 -27.57 21.00
N PHE A 204 -31.45 -27.75 21.26
CA PHE A 204 -30.85 -27.66 22.60
C PHE A 204 -30.15 -26.30 22.85
N ALA A 205 -30.39 -25.33 22.00
CA ALA A 205 -29.80 -24.01 22.15
C ALA A 205 -30.12 -23.40 23.54
N GLY A 206 -29.09 -22.92 24.22
CA GLY A 206 -29.19 -22.38 25.58
C GLY A 206 -29.08 -23.42 26.71
N TYR A 207 -29.12 -24.72 26.40
CA TYR A 207 -29.00 -25.81 27.38
C TYR A 207 -27.73 -26.66 27.15
N VAL A 208 -27.42 -26.93 25.90
CA VAL A 208 -26.26 -27.73 25.49
C VAL A 208 -25.55 -27.03 24.34
N GLY A 209 -24.25 -27.24 24.27
CA GLY A 209 -23.42 -26.57 23.25
C GLY A 209 -22.99 -25.15 23.66
N VAL A 210 -22.12 -24.58 22.86
CA VAL A 210 -21.64 -23.20 23.00
C VAL A 210 -21.61 -22.57 21.61
N ASN A 211 -22.42 -21.55 21.39
CA ASN A 211 -22.54 -20.90 20.09
C ASN A 211 -21.40 -19.91 19.87
N ALA A 212 -20.48 -20.24 18.96
CA ALA A 212 -19.31 -19.40 18.64
C ALA A 212 -19.70 -18.07 17.98
N ILE A 213 -20.78 -18.05 17.16
CA ILE A 213 -21.28 -16.81 16.56
C ILE A 213 -21.76 -15.86 17.65
N MET A 214 -22.50 -16.35 18.66
CA MET A 214 -22.98 -15.51 19.76
C MET A 214 -21.85 -15.04 20.68
N LYS A 215 -20.75 -15.77 20.80
CA LYS A 215 -19.54 -15.26 21.45
C LYS A 215 -19.00 -14.07 20.68
N MET A 216 -18.86 -14.20 19.35
CA MET A 216 -18.37 -13.12 18.49
C MET A 216 -19.28 -11.89 18.53
N VAL A 217 -20.60 -12.06 18.40
CA VAL A 217 -21.57 -10.95 18.46
C VAL A 217 -21.44 -10.12 19.73
N ARG A 218 -21.11 -10.73 20.87
CA ARG A 218 -20.93 -10.01 22.15
C ARG A 218 -19.72 -9.10 22.16
N ILE A 219 -18.66 -9.44 21.41
CA ILE A 219 -17.39 -8.69 21.44
C ILE A 219 -17.26 -7.70 20.28
N LEU A 220 -18.02 -7.85 19.19
CA LEU A 220 -17.92 -6.95 18.05
C LEU A 220 -18.18 -5.47 18.38
N PRO A 221 -19.16 -5.09 19.26
CA PRO A 221 -19.32 -3.70 19.69
C PRO A 221 -18.10 -3.14 20.43
N LEU A 222 -17.34 -3.99 21.13
CA LEU A 222 -16.11 -3.57 21.81
C LEU A 222 -15.00 -3.29 20.79
N VAL A 223 -14.93 -4.09 19.73
CA VAL A 223 -14.01 -3.86 18.59
C VAL A 223 -14.35 -2.54 17.91
N GLU A 224 -15.63 -2.31 17.61
CA GLU A 224 -16.12 -1.09 17.00
C GLU A 224 -15.86 0.14 17.87
N SER A 225 -15.89 -0.01 19.22
CA SER A 225 -15.62 1.08 20.16
C SER A 225 -14.18 1.64 20.09
N LEU A 226 -13.28 0.99 19.36
CA LEU A 226 -11.94 1.52 19.07
C LEU A 226 -11.96 2.57 17.94
N GLN A 227 -13.06 2.64 17.18
CA GLN A 227 -13.28 3.71 16.21
C GLN A 227 -13.20 5.07 16.91
N GLY A 228 -12.50 6.03 16.31
CA GLY A 228 -12.34 7.36 16.89
C GLY A 228 -11.26 7.46 17.96
N THR A 229 -10.49 6.39 18.24
CA THR A 229 -9.31 6.50 19.13
C THR A 229 -8.36 7.55 18.54
N PRO A 230 -8.03 8.63 19.28
CA PRO A 230 -7.29 9.75 18.73
C PRO A 230 -5.82 9.42 18.51
N ALA A 231 -5.23 10.06 17.49
CA ALA A 231 -3.79 10.05 17.24
C ALA A 231 -3.02 10.62 18.44
N VAL A 232 -1.82 10.11 18.65
CA VAL A 232 -0.87 10.67 19.61
C VAL A 232 0.12 11.54 18.86
N PHE A 233 -0.03 12.85 18.96
CA PHE A 233 0.80 13.80 18.25
C PHE A 233 1.98 14.29 19.10
N THR A 234 3.17 14.33 18.50
CA THR A 234 4.24 15.23 18.93
C THR A 234 3.96 16.65 18.39
N ASP A 235 4.68 17.66 18.84
CA ASP A 235 4.53 19.02 18.33
C ASP A 235 4.83 19.08 16.82
N GLU A 236 5.83 18.33 16.36
CA GLU A 236 6.22 18.23 14.96
C GLU A 236 5.13 17.58 14.10
N THR A 237 4.63 16.42 14.49
CA THR A 237 3.58 15.70 13.76
C THR A 237 2.25 16.45 13.77
N ARG A 238 1.98 17.23 14.81
CA ARG A 238 0.83 18.13 14.89
C ARG A 238 0.93 19.27 13.87
N ALA A 239 2.08 19.93 13.80
CA ALA A 239 2.31 21.01 12.82
C ALA A 239 2.18 20.49 11.38
N LEU A 240 2.72 19.30 11.11
CA LEU A 240 2.62 18.63 9.81
C LEU A 240 1.17 18.29 9.45
N THR A 241 0.42 17.73 10.40
CA THR A 241 -1.01 17.42 10.22
C THR A 241 -1.82 18.68 9.87
N GLU A 242 -1.54 19.81 10.51
CA GLU A 242 -2.20 21.08 10.20
C GLU A 242 -1.93 21.57 8.75
N VAL A 243 -0.72 21.35 8.23
CA VAL A 243 -0.39 21.66 6.83
C VAL A 243 -1.19 20.78 5.88
N VAL A 244 -1.23 19.46 6.13
CA VAL A 244 -2.02 18.51 5.35
C VAL A 244 -3.50 18.88 5.38
N MET A 245 -4.02 19.23 6.54
CA MET A 245 -5.42 19.65 6.74
C MET A 245 -5.78 20.90 5.93
N LYS A 246 -4.88 21.88 5.86
CA LYS A 246 -5.07 23.06 4.99
C LYS A 246 -5.16 22.67 3.51
N GLY A 247 -4.33 21.72 3.07
CA GLY A 247 -4.39 21.15 1.72
C GLY A 247 -5.73 20.48 1.42
N TYR A 248 -6.19 19.62 2.31
CA TYR A 248 -7.49 18.94 2.20
C TYR A 248 -8.67 19.93 2.16
N ARG A 249 -8.69 20.93 3.03
CA ARG A 249 -9.72 21.97 3.00
C ARG A 249 -9.78 22.71 1.68
N LYS A 250 -8.63 22.98 1.08
CA LYS A 250 -8.56 23.63 -0.24
C LYS A 250 -9.07 22.75 -1.36
N GLN A 251 -8.82 21.43 -1.28
CA GLN A 251 -9.15 20.46 -2.34
C GLN A 251 -10.61 19.97 -2.27
N TYR A 252 -11.16 19.73 -1.07
CA TYR A 252 -12.43 19.04 -0.85
C TYR A 252 -13.52 19.90 -0.21
N GLY A 253 -13.26 21.19 0.09
CA GLY A 253 -14.28 22.10 0.62
C GLY A 253 -14.88 21.65 1.95
N HIS A 254 -16.21 21.65 2.06
CA HIS A 254 -16.94 21.30 3.29
C HIS A 254 -16.80 19.83 3.72
N GLU A 255 -16.54 18.91 2.80
CA GLU A 255 -16.30 17.50 3.12
C GLU A 255 -14.92 17.28 3.77
N SER A 256 -14.07 18.29 3.73
CA SER A 256 -12.71 18.24 4.24
C SER A 256 -12.60 17.97 5.74
N GLU A 257 -13.58 18.38 6.56
CA GLU A 257 -13.51 18.16 8.01
C GLU A 257 -13.71 16.68 8.37
N THR A 258 -14.64 16.00 7.69
CA THR A 258 -14.84 14.56 7.88
C THR A 258 -13.61 13.77 7.42
N MET A 259 -13.06 14.12 6.25
CA MET A 259 -11.82 13.51 5.75
C MET A 259 -10.62 13.80 6.65
N ALA A 260 -10.63 14.94 7.29
CA ALA A 260 -9.63 15.38 8.24
C ALA A 260 -9.62 14.55 9.53
N ASN A 261 -10.78 14.23 10.04
CA ASN A 261 -10.90 13.39 11.24
C ASN A 261 -10.39 11.96 10.95
N VAL A 262 -10.59 11.46 9.73
CA VAL A 262 -10.02 10.17 9.30
C VAL A 262 -8.50 10.10 9.53
N LEU A 263 -7.77 11.21 9.34
CA LEU A 263 -6.31 11.24 9.56
C LEU A 263 -5.92 11.31 11.04
N LYS A 264 -6.83 11.75 11.91
CA LYS A 264 -6.56 12.00 13.34
C LYS A 264 -7.01 10.87 14.25
N GLU A 265 -7.69 9.88 13.74
CA GLU A 265 -8.35 8.86 14.54
C GLU A 265 -8.14 7.47 13.94
N VAL A 266 -8.20 6.45 14.80
CA VAL A 266 -8.28 5.05 14.35
C VAL A 266 -9.59 4.85 13.60
N THR A 267 -9.52 4.17 12.45
CA THR A 267 -10.71 3.66 11.78
C THR A 267 -10.76 2.14 11.86
N VAL A 268 -11.94 1.61 12.15
CA VAL A 268 -12.21 0.18 12.34
C VAL A 268 -13.25 -0.28 11.34
N ASN A 269 -12.93 -1.30 10.57
CA ASN A 269 -13.86 -1.96 9.66
C ASN A 269 -13.92 -3.45 9.95
N ILE A 270 -15.09 -3.95 10.36
CA ILE A 270 -15.35 -5.39 10.46
C ILE A 270 -15.62 -5.88 9.05
N GLY A 271 -14.57 -6.42 8.39
CA GLY A 271 -14.57 -6.68 6.96
C GLY A 271 -15.24 -7.99 6.57
N THR A 272 -15.03 -9.04 7.35
CA THR A 272 -15.64 -10.36 7.10
C THR A 272 -16.05 -11.03 8.40
N ILE A 273 -17.12 -11.82 8.34
CA ILE A 273 -17.54 -12.74 9.39
C ILE A 273 -17.91 -14.07 8.77
N GLU A 274 -17.36 -15.16 9.29
CA GLU A 274 -17.59 -16.52 8.81
C GLU A 274 -17.86 -17.42 10.01
N GLY A 275 -18.95 -18.18 9.97
CA GLY A 275 -19.29 -19.11 11.06
C GLY A 275 -20.57 -19.88 10.82
N GLY A 276 -20.66 -21.04 11.47
CA GLY A 276 -21.76 -21.97 11.28
C GLY A 276 -21.61 -22.85 10.05
N SER A 277 -22.45 -23.89 9.96
CA SER A 277 -22.52 -24.79 8.82
C SER A 277 -23.98 -25.02 8.36
N GLU A 278 -24.89 -25.18 9.31
CA GLU A 278 -26.31 -25.42 9.09
C GLU A 278 -27.14 -24.66 10.12
N ASP A 279 -28.37 -24.30 9.78
CA ASP A 279 -29.29 -23.53 10.63
C ASP A 279 -29.75 -24.28 11.89
N ASN A 280 -29.78 -25.61 11.83
CA ASN A 280 -30.18 -26.50 12.93
C ASN A 280 -29.01 -27.03 13.76
N ILE A 281 -27.79 -26.50 13.56
CA ILE A 281 -26.58 -26.86 14.34
C ILE A 281 -26.03 -25.62 15.07
N ILE A 282 -25.75 -25.78 16.36
CA ILE A 282 -25.07 -24.73 17.13
C ILE A 282 -23.64 -24.56 16.60
N PRO A 283 -23.23 -23.37 16.12
CA PRO A 283 -21.92 -23.16 15.54
C PRO A 283 -20.78 -23.39 16.55
N ALA A 284 -19.83 -24.24 16.16
CA ALA A 284 -18.63 -24.53 16.96
C ALA A 284 -17.45 -23.60 16.66
N TYR A 285 -17.55 -22.80 15.61
CA TYR A 285 -16.49 -21.90 15.21
C TYR A 285 -17.06 -20.62 14.57
N CYS A 286 -16.42 -19.50 14.84
CA CYS A 286 -16.67 -18.25 14.15
C CYS A 286 -15.37 -17.46 14.03
N LYS A 287 -15.13 -16.90 12.85
CA LYS A 287 -13.96 -16.08 12.52
C LYS A 287 -14.40 -14.73 12.00
N VAL A 288 -13.71 -13.67 12.45
CA VAL A 288 -13.91 -12.30 11.96
C VAL A 288 -12.58 -11.74 11.53
N THR A 289 -12.57 -11.00 10.42
CA THR A 289 -11.42 -10.19 10.01
C THR A 289 -11.77 -8.72 10.17
N VAL A 290 -10.89 -8.01 10.88
CA VAL A 290 -11.01 -6.57 11.16
C VAL A 290 -9.88 -5.84 10.45
N ASP A 291 -10.20 -4.85 9.60
CA ASP A 291 -9.24 -3.91 9.03
C ASP A 291 -9.20 -2.66 9.89
N THR A 292 -8.05 -2.34 10.44
CA THR A 292 -7.84 -1.12 11.21
C THR A 292 -6.83 -0.21 10.51
N ARG A 293 -7.15 1.08 10.45
CA ARG A 293 -6.22 2.10 9.93
C ARG A 293 -5.79 2.99 11.07
N LEU A 294 -4.49 3.08 11.25
CA LEU A 294 -3.88 3.71 12.42
C LEU A 294 -3.35 5.10 12.06
N PRO A 295 -3.72 6.13 12.80
CA PRO A 295 -3.15 7.46 12.66
C PRO A 295 -1.73 7.50 13.24
N LEU A 296 -1.06 8.63 13.08
CA LEU A 296 0.26 8.86 13.68
C LEU A 296 0.25 8.63 15.19
N GLY A 297 1.33 8.02 15.68
CA GLY A 297 1.56 7.80 17.11
C GLY A 297 0.81 6.62 17.72
N ILE A 298 0.12 5.79 16.91
CA ILE A 298 -0.47 4.52 17.35
C ILE A 298 0.15 3.39 16.54
N THR A 299 0.77 2.45 17.23
CA THR A 299 1.40 1.28 16.62
C THR A 299 0.41 0.12 16.42
N PRO A 300 0.69 -0.81 15.48
CA PRO A 300 -0.06 -2.05 15.33
C PRO A 300 -0.14 -2.88 16.63
N ALA A 301 0.93 -2.90 17.42
CA ALA A 301 0.97 -3.62 18.69
C ALA A 301 0.03 -3.01 19.72
N GLU A 302 0.04 -1.68 19.86
CA GLU A 302 -0.82 -0.97 20.81
C GLU A 302 -2.31 -1.16 20.51
N ILE A 303 -2.73 -0.96 19.25
CA ILE A 303 -4.15 -1.15 18.91
C ILE A 303 -4.60 -2.60 19.08
N THR A 304 -3.72 -3.57 18.79
CA THR A 304 -4.03 -4.99 18.97
C THR A 304 -4.17 -5.31 20.45
N GLU A 305 -3.31 -4.77 21.31
CA GLU A 305 -3.39 -4.98 22.76
C GLU A 305 -4.63 -4.30 23.35
N MET A 306 -4.96 -3.07 22.93
CA MET A 306 -6.20 -2.40 23.32
C MET A 306 -7.43 -3.23 22.96
N MET A 307 -7.47 -3.78 21.74
CA MET A 307 -8.55 -4.66 21.28
C MET A 307 -8.62 -5.92 22.14
N LYS A 308 -7.48 -6.57 22.37
CA LYS A 308 -7.38 -7.80 23.16
C LYS A 308 -7.83 -7.60 24.60
N VAL A 309 -7.40 -6.52 25.25
CA VAL A 309 -7.81 -6.19 26.63
C VAL A 309 -9.35 -6.08 26.70
N LYS A 310 -9.97 -5.27 25.83
CA LYS A 310 -11.43 -5.10 25.81
C LYS A 310 -12.17 -6.41 25.57
N ILE A 311 -11.70 -7.23 24.64
CA ILE A 311 -12.31 -8.52 24.29
C ILE A 311 -12.19 -9.48 25.48
N HIS A 312 -11.02 -9.59 26.10
CA HIS A 312 -10.74 -10.55 27.15
C HIS A 312 -11.41 -10.21 28.48
N GLU A 313 -11.84 -8.96 28.70
CA GLU A 313 -12.73 -8.60 29.81
C GLU A 313 -14.10 -9.29 29.72
N VAL A 314 -14.56 -9.60 28.48
CA VAL A 314 -15.85 -10.25 28.23
C VAL A 314 -15.71 -11.75 27.96
N ASP A 315 -14.75 -12.13 27.13
CA ASP A 315 -14.47 -13.53 26.81
C ASP A 315 -12.98 -13.77 26.54
N PRO A 316 -12.21 -14.23 27.54
CA PRO A 316 -10.77 -14.46 27.39
C PRO A 316 -10.43 -15.65 26.49
N SER A 317 -11.42 -16.42 26.03
CA SER A 317 -11.22 -17.56 25.11
C SER A 317 -11.14 -17.12 23.64
N ILE A 318 -11.50 -15.86 23.33
CA ILE A 318 -11.38 -15.34 21.96
C ILE A 318 -9.90 -15.17 21.62
N LYS A 319 -9.48 -15.77 20.51
CA LYS A 319 -8.13 -15.60 19.99
C LYS A 319 -8.07 -14.33 19.16
N VAL A 320 -7.04 -13.53 19.41
CA VAL A 320 -6.73 -12.29 18.69
C VAL A 320 -5.36 -12.46 18.06
N SER A 321 -5.27 -12.37 16.76
CA SER A 321 -4.03 -12.53 16.00
C SER A 321 -3.99 -11.60 14.79
N TRP A 322 -2.82 -11.40 14.23
CA TRP A 322 -2.67 -10.68 12.97
C TRP A 322 -2.91 -11.61 11.78
N LYS A 323 -3.61 -11.13 10.77
CA LYS A 323 -3.76 -11.84 9.50
C LYS A 323 -2.42 -12.02 8.79
N ARG A 324 -1.56 -11.01 8.92
CA ARG A 324 -0.13 -11.01 8.59
C ARG A 324 0.57 -10.23 9.71
N PRO A 325 1.82 -10.57 10.05
CA PRO A 325 2.60 -9.69 10.90
C PRO A 325 2.50 -8.27 10.34
N PRO A 326 2.26 -7.26 11.16
CA PRO A 326 2.33 -5.90 10.66
C PRO A 326 3.72 -5.76 10.07
N GLN A 327 3.75 -5.38 8.79
CA GLN A 327 5.00 -4.94 8.20
C GLN A 327 5.51 -3.84 9.14
N ILE A 328 6.81 -3.84 9.39
CA ILE A 328 7.41 -2.84 10.25
C ILE A 328 7.04 -1.50 9.62
N VAL A 329 5.92 -0.95 10.08
CA VAL A 329 5.78 0.48 10.07
C VAL A 329 6.76 0.87 11.17
N THR A 330 8.01 1.04 10.81
CA THR A 330 8.85 1.96 11.53
C THR A 330 7.92 3.11 11.83
N GLU A 331 7.85 3.53 13.09
CA GLU A 331 7.27 4.80 13.45
C GLU A 331 7.40 5.66 12.22
N SER A 332 6.33 6.27 11.72
CA SER A 332 6.44 7.14 10.58
C SER A 332 7.39 8.25 11.02
N THR A 333 8.64 7.89 11.04
CA THR A 333 9.74 8.78 11.31
C THR A 333 9.86 9.62 10.07
N TYR A 334 8.95 10.58 9.99
CA TYR A 334 9.26 11.79 9.29
C TYR A 334 10.38 12.49 10.08
N SER A 335 11.59 12.02 9.90
CA SER A 335 12.81 12.74 10.27
C SER A 335 13.21 13.71 9.16
N GLY A 336 12.25 14.30 8.51
CA GLY A 336 12.45 15.40 7.58
C GLY A 336 12.54 16.69 8.35
N THR A 337 13.63 16.92 9.05
CA THR A 337 14.03 18.29 9.39
C THR A 337 14.30 19.01 8.07
N GLY A 338 13.37 19.87 7.66
CA GLY A 338 13.54 20.77 6.52
C GLY A 338 14.59 21.85 6.77
N GLU A 339 15.71 21.46 7.31
CA GLU A 339 16.91 22.27 7.51
C GLU A 339 18.11 21.47 7.02
N ARG A 340 18.33 21.52 5.70
CA ARG A 340 19.66 21.50 5.09
C ARG A 340 19.65 22.27 3.78
#